data_5a23b683835867415c4a9d88e91df330
#
_entry.id   5a23b683835867415c4a9d88e91df330
#
_cell.length_a   1.000
_cell.length_b   1.000
_cell.length_c   1.000
_cell.angle_alpha   90.00
_cell.angle_beta   90.00
_cell.angle_gamma   90.00
#
_symmetry.space_group_name_H-M   'P 1'
#
loop_
_entity.id
_entity.type
_entity.pdbx_description
1 polymer ?
#
loop_
_entity_poly.entity_id
_entity_poly.type
_entity_poly.pdbx_seq_one_letter_code
_entity_poly.pdbx_strand_id
1 'polypeptide(L)'
;MKGYTVYAKTAGMEIRATSKVSTEESATGKEGRIALRFFTFGNGDNQSQKFILNPLEAYSICLFTAELAKKGGKQTLTHKFKGDEGEVTSRLTLEKWEKEDKSGYAYSLKRGEGKAINVPMDMVSFLYVGELMKALSLEQACSSYKSQEDTEAGETAGVSGMAGTGAAASGGAETGPVKK
;
A
#
# COMPACT_ATOMS: atom_id res chain seq x y z
N MET A 1 -11.70 1.70 -4.71
CA MET A 1 -11.38 0.35 -5.23
C MET A 1 -11.85 -0.70 -4.22
N LYS A 2 -12.56 -1.74 -4.67
CA LYS A 2 -13.00 -2.82 -3.79
C LYS A 2 -11.79 -3.73 -3.51
N GLY A 3 -11.62 -4.15 -2.26
CA GLY A 3 -10.59 -5.11 -1.89
C GLY A 3 -11.00 -6.55 -2.23
N TYR A 4 -10.04 -7.44 -2.34
CA TYR A 4 -10.25 -8.89 -2.40
C TYR A 4 -10.00 -9.49 -1.02
N THR A 5 -10.84 -10.42 -0.58
CA THR A 5 -10.70 -11.03 0.76
C THR A 5 -10.71 -12.54 0.65
N VAL A 6 -9.71 -13.16 1.28
CA VAL A 6 -9.64 -14.60 1.50
C VAL A 6 -10.09 -14.89 2.92
N TYR A 7 -11.01 -15.83 3.08
CA TYR A 7 -11.50 -16.29 4.38
C TYR A 7 -11.05 -17.71 4.66
N ALA A 8 -10.58 -17.93 5.88
CA ALA A 8 -10.38 -19.24 6.47
C ALA A 8 -11.38 -19.43 7.63
N LYS A 9 -11.29 -20.53 8.39
CA LYS A 9 -12.26 -20.86 9.44
C LYS A 9 -12.37 -19.80 10.54
N THR A 10 -11.25 -19.18 10.95
CA THR A 10 -11.18 -18.25 12.09
C THR A 10 -10.38 -16.99 11.77
N ALA A 11 -9.89 -16.86 10.55
CA ALA A 11 -9.06 -15.73 10.13
C ALA A 11 -9.34 -15.37 8.67
N GLY A 12 -8.95 -14.17 8.27
CA GLY A 12 -9.01 -13.73 6.89
C GLY A 12 -7.88 -12.77 6.54
N MET A 13 -7.67 -12.61 5.24
CA MET A 13 -6.72 -11.66 4.68
C MET A 13 -7.42 -10.82 3.61
N GLU A 14 -7.41 -9.52 3.77
CA GLU A 14 -7.90 -8.56 2.81
C GLU A 14 -6.73 -7.91 2.07
N ILE A 15 -6.87 -7.79 0.76
CA ILE A 15 -5.88 -7.22 -0.15
C ILE A 15 -6.49 -5.97 -0.77
N ARG A 16 -5.82 -4.83 -0.63
CA ARG A 16 -6.27 -3.54 -1.19
C ARG A 16 -5.11 -2.77 -1.80
N ALA A 17 -5.37 -2.12 -2.92
CA ALA A 17 -4.54 -1.02 -3.37
C ALA A 17 -4.68 0.18 -2.41
N THR A 18 -3.60 0.87 -2.14
CA THR A 18 -3.53 2.07 -1.30
C THR A 18 -2.43 2.99 -1.83
N SER A 19 -2.29 4.17 -1.25
CA SER A 19 -1.20 5.08 -1.59
C SER A 19 -0.54 5.62 -0.32
N LYS A 20 0.74 5.90 -0.41
CA LYS A 20 1.48 6.67 0.58
C LYS A 20 1.60 8.11 0.05
N VAL A 21 1.15 9.06 0.84
CA VAL A 21 1.40 10.48 0.57
C VAL A 21 2.81 10.78 1.06
N SER A 22 3.66 11.35 0.20
CA SER A 22 4.97 11.83 0.64
C SER A 22 4.78 13.02 1.58
N THR A 23 5.45 12.99 2.73
CA THR A 23 5.46 14.10 3.70
C THR A 23 6.64 15.06 3.49
N GLU A 24 7.49 14.79 2.51
CA GLU A 24 8.57 15.69 2.14
C GLU A 24 8.00 16.84 1.29
N GLU A 25 8.30 18.09 1.65
CA GLU A 25 7.80 19.32 1.01
C GLU A 25 8.15 19.43 -0.49
N SER A 26 9.09 18.61 -0.97
CA SER A 26 9.53 18.58 -2.37
C SER A 26 8.91 17.48 -3.23
N ALA A 27 8.15 16.54 -2.64
CA ALA A 27 7.60 15.40 -3.37
C ALA A 27 6.07 15.40 -3.33
N THR A 28 5.45 16.02 -4.34
CA THR A 28 3.98 16.07 -4.52
C THR A 28 3.37 14.77 -5.02
N GLY A 29 4.13 13.68 -5.05
CA GLY A 29 3.69 12.40 -5.59
C GLY A 29 3.00 11.48 -4.58
N LYS A 30 1.91 10.83 -5.01
CA LYS A 30 1.33 9.69 -4.32
C LYS A 30 2.05 8.42 -4.77
N GLU A 31 2.74 7.74 -3.87
CA GLU A 31 3.33 6.45 -4.17
C GLU A 31 2.31 5.32 -4.02
N GLY A 32 2.13 4.52 -5.06
CA GLY A 32 1.27 3.34 -5.01
C GLY A 32 1.78 2.31 -4.01
N ARG A 33 0.88 1.72 -3.24
CA ARG A 33 1.15 0.68 -2.26
C ARG A 33 0.06 -0.38 -2.30
N ILE A 34 0.36 -1.56 -1.77
CA ILE A 34 -0.62 -2.62 -1.58
C ILE A 34 -0.68 -2.94 -0.09
N ALA A 35 -1.88 -2.88 0.49
CA ALA A 35 -2.12 -3.21 1.88
C ALA A 35 -2.67 -4.64 2.01
N LEU A 36 -2.01 -5.46 2.81
CA LEU A 36 -2.50 -6.73 3.30
C LEU A 36 -3.01 -6.53 4.73
N ARG A 37 -4.29 -6.76 4.96
CA ARG A 37 -4.88 -6.73 6.29
C ARG A 37 -5.26 -8.13 6.70
N PHE A 38 -4.58 -8.64 7.71
CA PHE A 38 -4.89 -9.91 8.37
C PHE A 38 -5.81 -9.65 9.55
N PHE A 39 -6.80 -10.49 9.73
CA PHE A 39 -7.74 -10.37 10.85
C PHE A 39 -8.21 -11.74 11.32
N THR A 40 -8.53 -11.81 12.61
CA THR A 40 -9.21 -12.97 13.22
C THR A 40 -10.67 -12.61 13.48
N PHE A 41 -11.54 -13.63 13.52
CA PHE A 41 -12.95 -13.50 13.86
C PHE A 41 -13.41 -14.74 14.62
N GLY A 42 -14.43 -14.57 15.44
CA GLY A 42 -14.94 -15.62 16.34
C GLY A 42 -14.24 -15.62 17.70
N ASN A 43 -14.90 -16.14 18.71
CA ASN A 43 -14.41 -16.37 20.08
C ASN A 43 -13.81 -15.15 20.84
N GLY A 44 -14.22 -13.93 20.53
CA GLY A 44 -13.95 -12.73 21.35
C GLY A 44 -12.58 -12.05 21.16
N ASP A 45 -11.63 -12.66 20.44
CA ASP A 45 -10.30 -12.08 20.22
C ASP A 45 -10.14 -11.60 18.78
N ASN A 46 -10.80 -10.48 18.45
CA ASN A 46 -10.75 -9.87 17.14
C ASN A 46 -9.46 -9.07 16.96
N GLN A 47 -8.41 -9.71 16.46
CA GLN A 47 -7.14 -9.07 16.14
C GLN A 47 -7.12 -8.61 14.69
N SER A 48 -6.41 -7.52 14.41
CA SER A 48 -6.16 -7.05 13.05
C SER A 48 -4.74 -6.51 12.93
N GLN A 49 -4.02 -6.97 11.93
CA GLN A 49 -2.66 -6.54 11.61
C GLN A 49 -2.56 -6.15 10.13
N LYS A 50 -1.75 -5.15 9.84
CA LYS A 50 -1.51 -4.66 8.47
C LYS A 50 -0.05 -4.85 8.08
N PHE A 51 0.16 -5.23 6.81
CA PHE A 51 1.46 -5.25 6.16
C PHE A 51 1.35 -4.46 4.85
N ILE A 52 2.19 -3.44 4.68
CA ILE A 52 2.15 -2.56 3.51
C ILE A 52 3.32 -2.91 2.61
N LEU A 53 3.02 -3.21 1.36
CA LEU A 53 3.97 -3.58 0.33
C LEU A 53 4.16 -2.40 -0.64
N ASN A 54 5.39 -2.22 -1.12
CA ASN A 54 5.64 -1.48 -2.33
C ASN A 54 5.32 -2.37 -3.56
N PRO A 55 5.23 -1.81 -4.78
CA PRO A 55 4.93 -2.60 -5.97
C PRO A 55 5.90 -3.75 -6.24
N LEU A 56 7.20 -3.55 -6.02
CA LEU A 56 8.21 -4.59 -6.24
C LEU A 56 8.08 -5.75 -5.25
N GLU A 57 7.81 -5.46 -3.98
CA GLU A 57 7.54 -6.48 -2.96
C GLU A 57 6.29 -7.29 -3.28
N ALA A 58 5.23 -6.65 -3.78
CA ALA A 58 4.03 -7.34 -4.20
C ALA A 58 4.30 -8.26 -5.41
N TYR A 59 5.13 -7.83 -6.35
CA TYR A 59 5.57 -8.69 -7.45
C TYR A 59 6.40 -9.88 -6.96
N SER A 60 7.26 -9.68 -5.96
CA SER A 60 8.03 -10.78 -5.34
C SER A 60 7.13 -11.83 -4.71
N ILE A 61 5.98 -11.44 -4.13
CA ILE A 61 4.99 -12.40 -3.61
C ILE A 61 4.46 -13.30 -4.73
N CYS A 62 4.18 -12.76 -5.92
CA CYS A 62 3.79 -13.59 -7.06
C CYS A 62 4.84 -14.64 -7.41
N LEU A 63 6.13 -14.25 -7.44
CA LEU A 63 7.22 -15.19 -7.70
C LEU A 63 7.33 -16.25 -6.60
N PHE A 64 7.21 -15.87 -5.33
CA PHE A 64 7.24 -16.79 -4.19
C PHE A 64 6.08 -17.78 -4.23
N THR A 65 4.86 -17.34 -4.57
CA THR A 65 3.72 -18.26 -4.69
C THR A 65 3.95 -19.32 -5.78
N ALA A 66 4.47 -18.90 -6.95
CA ALA A 66 4.77 -19.82 -8.04
C ALA A 66 5.89 -20.82 -7.68
N GLU A 67 6.91 -20.37 -6.96
CA GLU A 67 8.00 -21.23 -6.48
C GLU A 67 7.53 -22.22 -5.42
N LEU A 68 6.79 -21.75 -4.40
CA LEU A 68 6.27 -22.60 -3.32
C LEU A 68 5.26 -23.63 -3.81
N ALA A 69 4.45 -23.28 -4.83
CA ALA A 69 3.54 -24.25 -5.45
C ALA A 69 4.28 -25.42 -6.10
N LYS A 70 5.46 -25.18 -6.68
CA LYS A 70 6.28 -26.21 -7.35
C LYS A 70 7.18 -26.98 -6.39
N LYS A 71 7.90 -26.26 -5.51
CA LYS A 71 8.97 -26.85 -4.68
C LYS A 71 8.58 -27.02 -3.22
N GLY A 72 7.49 -26.40 -2.78
CA GLY A 72 7.16 -26.31 -1.36
C GLY A 72 8.11 -25.39 -0.59
N GLY A 73 8.06 -25.48 0.74
CA GLY A 73 8.92 -24.71 1.64
C GLY A 73 8.26 -23.43 2.13
N LYS A 74 9.10 -22.39 2.41
CA LYS A 74 8.69 -21.18 3.10
C LYS A 74 9.46 -19.97 2.59
N GLN A 75 8.78 -18.85 2.38
CA GLN A 75 9.34 -17.56 2.05
C GLN A 75 8.87 -16.49 3.05
N THR A 76 9.74 -15.52 3.38
CA THR A 76 9.42 -14.50 4.38
C THR A 76 9.89 -13.12 3.93
N LEU A 77 8.98 -12.16 3.97
CA LEU A 77 9.29 -10.72 3.87
C LEU A 77 9.29 -10.11 5.27
N THR A 78 10.27 -9.27 5.54
CA THR A 78 10.45 -8.66 6.86
C THR A 78 10.54 -7.15 6.73
N HIS A 79 9.68 -6.44 7.45
CA HIS A 79 9.76 -5.00 7.62
C HIS A 79 10.12 -4.66 9.06
N LYS A 80 11.00 -3.68 9.21
CA LYS A 80 11.35 -3.07 10.49
C LYS A 80 10.93 -1.61 10.47
N PHE A 81 10.30 -1.17 11.52
CA PHE A 81 9.88 0.23 11.69
C PHE A 81 9.98 0.65 13.15
N LYS A 82 10.16 1.94 13.36
CA LYS A 82 10.21 2.51 14.70
C LYS A 82 8.78 2.65 15.23
N GLY A 83 8.45 1.93 16.29
CA GLY A 83 7.23 2.09 17.06
C GLY A 83 7.45 2.97 18.28
N ASP A 84 6.40 3.19 19.07
CA ASP A 84 6.45 4.04 20.26
C ASP A 84 7.39 3.48 21.35
N GLU A 85 7.49 2.15 21.44
CA GLU A 85 8.31 1.42 22.43
C GLU A 85 9.65 0.90 21.87
N GLY A 86 10.04 1.32 20.64
CA GLY A 86 11.28 0.88 20.00
C GLY A 86 11.09 0.28 18.60
N GLU A 87 12.08 -0.50 18.13
CA GLU A 87 12.03 -1.15 16.83
C GLU A 87 11.03 -2.32 16.83
N VAL A 88 10.05 -2.26 15.95
CA VAL A 88 9.06 -3.33 15.75
C VAL A 88 9.35 -4.04 14.43
N THR A 89 9.45 -5.35 14.48
CA THR A 89 9.61 -6.20 13.30
C THR A 89 8.27 -6.80 12.90
N SER A 90 7.91 -6.67 11.62
CA SER A 90 6.74 -7.31 11.03
C SER A 90 7.20 -8.34 9.98
N ARG A 91 6.72 -9.58 10.08
CA ARG A 91 7.09 -10.68 9.19
C ARG A 91 5.88 -11.25 8.50
N LEU A 92 5.84 -11.11 7.19
CA LEU A 92 4.89 -11.77 6.30
C LEU A 92 5.52 -13.07 5.80
N THR A 93 4.87 -14.18 6.07
CA THR A 93 5.35 -15.51 5.68
C THR A 93 4.35 -16.19 4.76
N LEU A 94 4.85 -16.76 3.68
CA LEU A 94 4.16 -17.64 2.76
C LEU A 94 4.75 -19.02 2.93
N GLU A 95 3.91 -20.06 3.02
CA GLU A 95 4.40 -21.41 3.18
C GLU A 95 3.48 -22.44 2.51
N LYS A 96 4.07 -23.51 2.01
CA LYS A 96 3.41 -24.78 1.79
C LYS A 96 3.67 -25.65 3.01
N TRP A 97 2.61 -26.04 3.70
CA TRP A 97 2.70 -26.90 4.87
C TRP A 97 2.23 -28.32 4.52
N GLU A 98 2.86 -29.30 5.15
CA GLU A 98 2.51 -30.71 5.05
C GLU A 98 2.43 -31.27 6.46
N LYS A 99 1.34 -31.95 6.78
CA LYS A 99 1.14 -32.59 8.07
C LYS A 99 0.34 -33.86 7.88
N GLU A 100 0.95 -35.02 8.21
CA GLU A 100 0.36 -36.32 8.00
C GLU A 100 -0.05 -36.48 6.52
N ASP A 101 -1.31 -36.85 6.24
CA ASP A 101 -1.85 -36.98 4.88
C ASP A 101 -2.45 -35.73 4.29
N LYS A 102 -2.21 -34.58 4.91
CA LYS A 102 -2.77 -33.25 4.50
C LYS A 102 -1.66 -32.29 4.12
N SER A 103 -1.90 -31.56 3.06
CA SER A 103 -1.06 -30.44 2.67
C SER A 103 -1.92 -29.22 2.32
N GLY A 104 -1.35 -28.05 2.40
CA GLY A 104 -2.01 -26.81 2.06
C GLY A 104 -1.04 -25.65 2.01
N TYR A 105 -1.56 -24.48 1.82
CA TYR A 105 -0.80 -23.25 1.75
C TYR A 105 -1.28 -22.29 2.82
N ALA A 106 -0.43 -21.36 3.20
CA ALA A 106 -0.82 -20.33 4.15
C ALA A 106 -0.06 -19.04 3.92
N TYR A 107 -0.75 -17.92 4.19
CA TYR A 107 -0.15 -16.64 4.47
C TYR A 107 -0.24 -16.39 5.97
N SER A 108 0.84 -15.96 6.60
CA SER A 108 0.83 -15.57 8.00
C SER A 108 1.53 -14.25 8.23
N LEU A 109 0.99 -13.46 9.15
CA LEU A 109 1.56 -12.18 9.56
C LEU A 109 1.82 -12.20 11.06
N LYS A 110 3.07 -11.95 11.44
CA LYS A 110 3.50 -11.75 12.83
C LYS A 110 4.09 -10.35 12.99
N ARG A 111 3.62 -9.61 13.99
CA ARG A 111 4.13 -8.28 14.32
C ARG A 111 4.69 -8.28 15.75
N GLY A 112 5.97 -7.91 15.90
CA GLY A 112 6.69 -7.93 17.17
C GLY A 112 6.65 -9.30 17.82
N GLU A 113 6.48 -9.32 19.13
CA GLU A 113 6.32 -10.53 19.92
C GLU A 113 4.87 -11.07 19.94
N GLY A 114 3.96 -10.38 19.26
CA GLY A 114 2.56 -10.77 19.18
C GLY A 114 2.34 -12.13 18.50
N LYS A 115 1.12 -12.64 18.63
CA LYS A 115 0.68 -13.89 18.00
C LYS A 115 0.56 -13.71 16.50
N ALA A 116 1.02 -14.68 15.72
CA ALA A 116 0.85 -14.65 14.27
C ALA A 116 -0.62 -14.91 13.91
N ILE A 117 -1.13 -14.14 12.93
CA ILE A 117 -2.42 -14.44 12.29
C ILE A 117 -2.12 -15.28 11.05
N ASN A 118 -2.63 -16.50 11.04
CA ASN A 118 -2.44 -17.47 9.98
C ASN A 118 -3.72 -17.64 9.16
N VAL A 119 -3.63 -17.53 7.84
CA VAL A 119 -4.74 -17.70 6.90
C VAL A 119 -4.42 -18.87 5.97
N PRO A 120 -4.83 -20.09 6.35
CA PRO A 120 -4.67 -21.26 5.49
C PRO A 120 -5.61 -21.18 4.28
N MET A 121 -5.15 -21.72 3.15
CA MET A 121 -5.89 -21.74 1.89
C MET A 121 -5.50 -22.93 1.03
N ASP A 122 -6.33 -23.24 0.05
CA ASP A 122 -6.02 -24.22 -0.98
C ASP A 122 -5.03 -23.67 -2.02
N MET A 123 -4.55 -24.56 -2.90
CA MET A 123 -3.59 -24.22 -3.96
C MET A 123 -4.14 -23.19 -4.94
N VAL A 124 -5.42 -23.29 -5.29
CA VAL A 124 -6.05 -22.39 -6.28
C VAL A 124 -6.12 -20.97 -5.73
N SER A 125 -6.59 -20.82 -4.48
CA SER A 125 -6.63 -19.54 -3.78
C SER A 125 -5.23 -18.94 -3.59
N PHE A 126 -4.24 -19.79 -3.28
CA PHE A 126 -2.85 -19.37 -3.09
C PHE A 126 -2.25 -18.79 -4.38
N LEU A 127 -2.40 -19.48 -5.51
CA LEU A 127 -1.92 -19.02 -6.82
C LEU A 127 -2.69 -17.79 -7.29
N TYR A 128 -4.01 -17.77 -7.08
CA TYR A 128 -4.83 -16.60 -7.44
C TYR A 128 -4.39 -15.33 -6.70
N VAL A 129 -4.08 -15.44 -5.41
CA VAL A 129 -3.50 -14.32 -4.64
C VAL A 129 -2.18 -13.86 -5.25
N GLY A 130 -1.31 -14.78 -5.69
CA GLY A 130 -0.06 -14.45 -6.37
C GLY A 130 -0.28 -13.64 -7.65
N GLU A 131 -1.21 -14.08 -8.52
CA GLU A 131 -1.54 -13.35 -9.75
C GLU A 131 -2.19 -11.99 -9.46
N LEU A 132 -3.04 -11.90 -8.44
CA LEU A 132 -3.60 -10.62 -7.99
C LEU A 132 -2.51 -9.66 -7.51
N MET A 133 -1.51 -10.14 -6.76
CA MET A 133 -0.36 -9.33 -6.34
C MET A 133 0.43 -8.78 -7.52
N LYS A 134 0.63 -9.59 -8.56
CA LYS A 134 1.27 -9.16 -9.81
C LYS A 134 0.47 -8.06 -10.50
N ALA A 135 -0.84 -8.25 -10.68
CA ALA A 135 -1.71 -7.26 -11.31
C ALA A 135 -1.70 -5.92 -10.55
N LEU A 136 -1.88 -5.97 -9.22
CA LEU A 136 -1.85 -4.78 -8.37
C LEU A 136 -0.47 -4.12 -8.36
N SER A 137 0.62 -4.88 -8.41
CA SER A 137 1.97 -4.31 -8.44
C SER A 137 2.18 -3.43 -9.67
N LEU A 138 1.77 -3.91 -10.85
CA LEU A 138 1.87 -3.17 -12.10
C LEU A 138 0.97 -1.93 -12.10
N GLU A 139 -0.27 -2.07 -11.64
CA GLU A 139 -1.22 -0.96 -11.51
C GLU A 139 -0.67 0.13 -10.58
N GLN A 140 -0.14 -0.24 -9.42
CA GLN A 140 0.37 0.71 -8.44
C GLN A 140 1.71 1.34 -8.87
N ALA A 141 2.55 0.65 -9.61
CA ALA A 141 3.75 1.21 -10.20
C ALA A 141 3.40 2.28 -11.24
N CYS A 142 2.41 2.00 -12.12
CA CYS A 142 1.97 2.95 -13.15
C CYS A 142 1.21 4.16 -12.57
N SER A 143 0.51 4.02 -11.45
CA SER A 143 -0.22 5.13 -10.83
C SER A 143 0.71 6.19 -10.25
N SER A 144 1.89 5.80 -9.76
CA SER A 144 2.94 6.73 -9.33
C SER A 144 3.52 7.54 -10.50
N TYR A 145 3.57 6.95 -11.68
CA TYR A 145 4.07 7.60 -12.90
C TYR A 145 3.09 8.66 -13.44
N LYS A 146 1.80 8.35 -13.45
CA LYS A 146 0.75 9.27 -13.93
C LYS A 146 0.65 10.55 -13.11
N SER A 147 0.89 10.49 -11.81
CA SER A 147 0.87 11.69 -10.97
C SER A 147 2.06 12.63 -11.24
N GLN A 148 3.13 12.17 -11.82
CA GLN A 148 4.26 13.01 -12.25
C GLN A 148 3.97 13.74 -13.57
N GLU A 149 3.40 13.05 -14.55
CA GLU A 149 3.01 13.65 -15.84
C GLU A 149 1.93 14.74 -15.68
N ASP A 150 0.95 14.52 -14.80
CA ASP A 150 -0.11 15.51 -14.53
C ASP A 150 0.44 16.78 -13.84
N THR A 151 1.54 16.68 -13.10
CA THR A 151 2.19 17.82 -12.45
C THR A 151 3.01 18.64 -13.45
N GLU A 152 3.75 17.99 -14.35
CA GLU A 152 4.54 18.66 -15.39
C GLU A 152 3.66 19.33 -16.46
N ALA A 153 2.53 18.70 -16.80
CA ALA A 153 1.56 19.29 -17.73
C ALA A 153 0.84 20.52 -17.15
N GLY A 154 0.67 20.59 -15.83
CA GLY A 154 0.08 21.74 -15.12
C GLY A 154 1.01 22.97 -15.09
N GLU A 155 2.32 22.77 -14.96
CA GLU A 155 3.30 23.87 -14.92
C GLU A 155 3.56 24.50 -16.29
N THR A 156 3.45 23.77 -17.38
CA THR A 156 3.64 24.32 -18.74
C THR A 156 2.44 25.11 -19.26
N ALA A 157 1.26 24.94 -18.70
CA ALA A 157 0.05 25.68 -19.08
C ALA A 157 -0.08 27.05 -18.42
N GLY A 158 0.75 27.39 -17.45
CA GLY A 158 0.67 28.63 -16.65
C GLY A 158 1.50 29.82 -17.17
N VAL A 159 2.31 29.69 -18.23
CA VAL A 159 3.27 30.73 -18.69
C VAL A 159 2.87 31.45 -19.99
N SER A 160 1.66 31.28 -20.49
CA SER A 160 1.22 31.97 -21.73
C SER A 160 0.00 32.86 -21.45
N GLY A 161 0.24 34.05 -20.92
CA GLY A 161 -0.84 35.03 -20.84
C GLY A 161 -0.56 36.29 -20.03
N MET A 162 0.50 37.05 -20.37
CA MET A 162 0.56 38.47 -20.04
C MET A 162 1.39 39.27 -21.04
N ALA A 163 0.76 39.71 -22.10
CA ALA A 163 1.19 40.83 -22.90
C ALA A 163 -0.06 41.54 -23.41
N GLY A 164 -0.27 42.79 -23.01
CA GLY A 164 -1.36 43.64 -23.55
C GLY A 164 -1.72 44.82 -22.68
N THR A 165 -0.87 45.87 -22.71
CA THR A 165 -1.16 47.29 -22.91
C THR A 165 -2.46 47.90 -22.37
N GLY A 166 -2.35 49.01 -21.70
CA GLY A 166 -3.46 49.96 -21.61
C GLY A 166 -3.34 51.02 -20.51
N ALA A 167 -2.80 52.11 -20.88
CA ALA A 167 -2.69 53.46 -20.39
C ALA A 167 -3.84 54.04 -19.53
N ALA A 168 -3.43 54.96 -18.67
CA ALA A 168 -3.97 56.32 -18.42
C ALA A 168 -4.98 56.54 -17.28
N ALA A 169 -4.57 57.46 -16.46
CA ALA A 169 -5.21 58.67 -15.96
C ALA A 169 -5.86 58.66 -14.57
N SER A 170 -5.18 59.46 -13.75
CA SER A 170 -5.66 60.65 -12.99
C SER A 170 -6.63 60.46 -11.82
N GLY A 171 -6.21 61.09 -10.74
CA GLY A 171 -7.12 61.93 -10.00
C GLY A 171 -7.35 61.61 -8.52
N GLY A 172 -6.78 62.46 -7.69
CA GLY A 172 -7.50 63.13 -6.61
C GLY A 172 -7.43 62.51 -5.21
N ALA A 173 -6.53 63.06 -4.42
CA ALA A 173 -6.87 63.91 -3.26
C ALA A 173 -7.55 63.26 -2.05
N GLU A 174 -6.79 63.26 -0.99
CA GLU A 174 -7.01 64.05 0.27
C GLU A 174 -7.73 63.33 1.43
N THR A 175 -7.07 63.58 2.52
CA THR A 175 -7.44 63.79 3.93
C THR A 175 -7.67 62.54 4.80
N GLY A 176 -6.84 62.30 5.67
CA GLY A 176 -6.47 62.53 7.04
C GLY A 176 -7.58 62.45 8.09
N PRO A 177 -7.24 62.54 9.36
CA PRO A 177 -6.84 61.39 10.24
C PRO A 177 -7.86 61.17 11.40
N VAL A 178 -7.41 60.51 12.50
CA VAL A 178 -7.82 60.66 13.93
C VAL A 178 -8.46 59.41 14.60
N LYS A 179 -7.64 58.89 15.53
CA LYS A 179 -7.90 58.48 16.93
C LYS A 179 -9.20 57.72 17.27
N LYS A 180 -9.06 56.61 17.89
CA LYS A 180 -8.84 56.36 19.34
C LYS A 180 -8.47 54.87 19.52
#